data_6eb0a31b86b1e949813edeff65b7d41c
#
_entry.id   6eb0a31b86b1e949813edeff65b7d41c
#
_cell.length_a   1.000
_cell.length_b   1.000
_cell.length_c   1.000
_cell.angle_alpha   90.00
_cell.angle_beta   90.00
_cell.angle_gamma   90.00
#
_symmetry.space_group_name_H-M   'P 1'
#
loop_
_entity.id
_entity.type
_entity.pdbx_description
1 polymer ?
#
loop_
_entity_poly.entity_id
_entity_poly.type
_entity_poly.pdbx_seq_one_letter_code
_entity_poly.pdbx_strand_id
1 'polypeptide(L)' 'MHKYEIIIYWSNEDDVYVAEVPELPGCMAHGNTYESAAANANEAIQLWIDTAKEFGDPIPEPKGQRLMLA' A
#
# COMPACT_ATOMS: atom_id res chain seq x y z
N MET A 1 -3.96 -6.85 10.12
CA MET A 1 -2.95 -6.66 9.05
C MET A 1 -3.55 -7.04 7.71
N HIS A 2 -3.29 -6.25 6.70
CA HIS A 2 -3.82 -6.47 5.36
C HIS A 2 -2.90 -7.38 4.55
N LYS A 3 -3.46 -8.10 3.62
CA LYS A 3 -2.73 -9.07 2.80
C LYS A 3 -2.38 -8.54 1.41
N TYR A 4 -2.54 -7.25 1.17
CA TYR A 4 -2.13 -6.62 -0.07
C TYR A 4 -0.62 -6.53 -0.16
N GLU A 5 -0.10 -6.56 -1.36
CA GLU A 5 1.32 -6.36 -1.60
C GLU A 5 1.70 -4.92 -1.27
N ILE A 6 2.82 -4.74 -0.60
CA ILE A 6 3.39 -3.42 -0.31
C ILE A 6 4.81 -3.41 -0.87
N ILE A 7 5.10 -2.45 -1.75
CA ILE A 7 6.43 -2.29 -2.33
C ILE A 7 7.05 -1.06 -1.68
N ILE A 8 8.20 -1.24 -1.03
CA ILE A 8 8.89 -0.16 -0.34
C ILE A 8 10.22 0.12 -1.02
N TYR A 9 10.47 1.39 -1.34
CA TYR A 9 11.72 1.80 -1.96
C TYR A 9 12.14 3.18 -1.44
N TRP A 10 13.43 3.47 -1.59
CA TRP A 10 13.97 4.78 -1.20
C TRP A 10 13.71 5.80 -2.30
N SER A 11 13.20 6.97 -1.92
CA SER A 11 12.99 8.08 -2.83
C SER A 11 14.12 9.10 -2.64
N ASN A 12 15.00 9.22 -3.63
CA ASN A 12 16.08 10.21 -3.59
C ASN A 12 15.56 11.63 -3.67
N GLU A 13 14.43 11.83 -4.30
CA GLU A 13 13.85 13.17 -4.43
C GLU A 13 13.32 13.68 -3.10
N ASP A 14 12.68 12.81 -2.35
CA ASP A 14 11.99 13.19 -1.11
C ASP A 14 12.77 12.82 0.15
N ASP A 15 13.87 12.09 0.02
CA ASP A 15 14.69 11.61 1.16
C ASP A 15 13.85 10.83 2.17
N VAL A 16 12.97 9.98 1.68
CA VAL A 16 12.13 9.11 2.52
C VAL A 16 11.97 7.76 1.83
N TYR A 17 11.53 6.77 2.59
CA TYR A 17 11.04 5.52 2.02
C TYR A 17 9.60 5.73 1.56
N VAL A 18 9.30 5.23 0.38
CA VAL A 18 7.93 5.25 -0.17
C VAL A 18 7.39 3.84 -0.14
N ALA A 19 6.15 3.70 0.25
CA ALA A 19 5.44 2.43 0.23
C ALA A 19 4.26 2.54 -0.72
N GLU A 20 4.22 1.69 -1.72
CA GLU A 20 3.12 1.66 -2.69
C GLU A 20 2.35 0.37 -2.55
N VAL A 21 1.03 0.46 -2.69
CA VAL A 21 0.14 -0.70 -2.66
C VAL A 21 -0.45 -0.84 -4.05
N PRO A 22 0.20 -1.62 -4.94
CA PRO A 22 -0.19 -1.64 -6.36
C PRO A 22 -1.59 -2.15 -6.62
N GLU A 23 -2.13 -2.99 -5.75
CA GLU A 23 -3.47 -3.55 -5.93
C GLU A 23 -4.58 -2.55 -5.61
N LEU A 24 -4.25 -1.46 -4.89
CA LEU A 24 -5.21 -0.42 -4.54
C LEU A 24 -4.79 0.88 -5.23
N PRO A 25 -5.47 1.27 -6.31
CA PRO A 25 -5.06 2.45 -7.08
C PRO A 25 -4.91 3.71 -6.24
N GLY A 26 -3.77 4.36 -6.34
CA GLY A 26 -3.48 5.59 -5.62
C GLY A 26 -3.11 5.40 -4.15
N CYS A 27 -3.06 4.17 -3.65
CA CYS A 27 -2.73 3.92 -2.24
C CYS A 27 -1.21 3.90 -2.06
N MET A 28 -0.70 4.85 -1.30
CA MET A 28 0.72 4.94 -1.02
C MET A 28 0.96 5.70 0.29
N ALA A 29 2.15 5.53 0.83
CA ALA A 29 2.55 6.18 2.07
C ALA A 29 4.06 6.39 2.07
N HIS A 30 4.58 7.05 3.09
CA HIS A 30 6.01 7.24 3.27
C HIS A 30 6.39 7.01 4.71
N GLY A 31 7.70 6.91 4.94
CA GLY A 31 8.24 6.83 6.29
C GLY A 31 9.75 7.02 6.27
N ASN A 32 10.32 7.32 7.43
CA ASN A 32 11.76 7.50 7.56
C ASN A 32 12.52 6.18 7.62
N THR A 33 11.81 5.07 7.87
CA THR A 33 12.37 3.73 7.90
C THR A 33 11.46 2.78 7.13
N TYR A 34 11.95 1.59 6.83
CA TYR A 34 11.11 0.55 6.23
C TYR A 34 9.90 0.26 7.11
N GLU A 35 10.12 0.14 8.42
CA GLU A 35 9.06 -0.18 9.37
C GLU A 35 7.99 0.90 9.41
N SER A 36 8.41 2.16 9.46
CA SER A 36 7.45 3.26 9.51
C SER A 36 6.69 3.39 8.19
N ALA A 37 7.36 3.20 7.05
CA ALA A 37 6.69 3.21 5.75
C ALA A 37 5.64 2.08 5.67
N ALA A 38 5.98 0.89 6.14
CA ALA A 38 5.05 -0.24 6.16
C ALA A 38 3.86 0.02 7.08
N ALA A 39 4.11 0.56 8.27
CA ALA A 39 3.02 0.90 9.20
C ALA A 39 2.08 1.93 8.61
N ASN A 40 2.65 2.97 7.99
CA ASN A 40 1.86 4.02 7.36
C ASN A 40 1.09 3.49 6.14
N ALA A 41 1.67 2.55 5.40
CA ALA A 41 0.97 1.91 4.29
C ALA A 41 -0.23 1.11 4.78
N ASN A 42 -0.12 0.40 5.91
CA ASN A 42 -1.24 -0.33 6.47
C ASN A 42 -2.39 0.61 6.87
N GLU A 43 -2.08 1.79 7.41
CA GLU A 43 -3.08 2.80 7.71
C GLU A 43 -3.72 3.33 6.42
N ALA A 44 -2.91 3.57 5.39
CA ALA A 44 -3.42 4.04 4.10
C ALA A 44 -4.35 3.00 3.46
N ILE A 45 -4.02 1.72 3.57
CA ILE A 45 -4.88 0.64 3.09
C ILE A 45 -6.23 0.66 3.81
N GLN A 46 -6.21 0.80 5.13
CA GLN A 46 -7.45 0.83 5.90
C GLN A 46 -8.32 2.02 5.49
N LEU A 47 -7.71 3.19 5.34
CA LEU A 47 -8.43 4.38 4.89
C LEU A 47 -9.01 4.18 3.49
N TRP A 48 -8.23 3.58 2.59
CA TRP A 48 -8.68 3.32 1.22
C TRP A 48 -9.91 2.40 1.22
N ILE A 49 -9.86 1.33 2.02
CA ILE A 49 -10.97 0.38 2.14
C ILE A 49 -12.20 1.05 2.73
N ASP A 50 -12.02 1.83 3.80
CA ASP A 50 -13.14 2.51 4.46
C ASP A 50 -13.80 3.51 3.51
N THR A 51 -13.01 4.23 2.73
CA THR A 51 -13.51 5.17 1.73
C THR A 51 -14.28 4.45 0.62
N ALA A 52 -13.73 3.33 0.14
CA ALA A 52 -14.40 2.54 -0.90
C ALA A 52 -15.75 2.03 -0.41
N LYS A 53 -15.82 1.55 0.84
CA LYS A 53 -17.09 1.10 1.43
C LYS A 53 -18.11 2.22 1.53
N GLU A 54 -17.64 3.41 1.92
CA GLU A 54 -18.51 4.57 2.06
C GLU A 54 -19.16 4.95 0.73
N PHE A 55 -18.42 4.88 -0.35
CA PHE A 55 -18.91 5.24 -1.69
C PHE A 55 -19.46 4.04 -2.48
N GLY A 56 -19.41 2.85 -1.90
CA GLY A 56 -19.93 1.66 -2.60
C GLY A 56 -19.03 1.20 -3.73
N ASP A 57 -17.76 1.57 -3.71
CA ASP A 57 -16.83 1.16 -4.75
C ASP A 57 -16.32 -0.26 -4.51
N PRO A 58 -15.97 -0.99 -5.57
CA PRO A 58 -15.42 -2.33 -5.40
C PRO A 58 -14.06 -2.29 -4.70
N ILE A 59 -13.84 -3.28 -3.85
CA ILE A 59 -12.58 -3.43 -3.13
C ILE A 59 -11.86 -4.66 -3.70
N PRO A 60 -10.69 -4.48 -4.33
CA PRO A 60 -9.95 -5.61 -4.87
C PRO A 60 -9.54 -6.59 -3.77
N GLU A 61 -9.64 -7.87 -4.04
CA GLU A 61 -9.15 -8.86 -3.09
C GLU A 61 -7.64 -8.98 -3.18
N PRO A 62 -6.95 -9.13 -2.03
CA PRO A 62 -5.50 -9.33 -2.06
C PRO A 62 -5.15 -10.65 -2.73
N LYS A 63 -4.18 -10.61 -3.61
CA LYS A 63 -3.75 -11.81 -4.34
C LYS A 63 -2.87 -12.74 -3.50
N GLY A 64 -2.33 -12.22 -2.42
CA GLY A 64 -1.53 -12.99 -1.48
C GLY A 64 -0.08 -13.13 -1.89
N GLN A 65 0.18 -13.59 -3.09
CA GLN A 65 1.55 -13.70 -3.57
C GLN A 65 1.66 -13.09 -4.96
N ARG A 66 2.79 -12.47 -5.21
CA ARG A 66 3.05 -11.88 -6.52
C ARG A 66 3.10 -12.99 -7.56
N LEU A 67 2.39 -12.79 -8.67
CA LEU A 67 2.46 -13.71 -9.78
C LEU A 67 3.78 -13.49 -10.51
N MET A 68 4.62 -14.50 -10.47
CA MET A 68 5.90 -14.47 -11.16
C MET A 68 5.80 -15.32 -12.41
N LEU A 69 6.00 -14.72 -13.56
CA LEU A 69 6.07 -15.44 -14.80
C LEU A 69 7.52 -15.86 -15.00
N ALA A 70 7.73 -17.15 -14.91
CA ALA A 70 9.07 -17.71 -15.07
C ALA A 70 9.51 -17.60 -16.52
#